data_ed36b0738f73f641341cefee3d160861
#
_entry.id   ed36b0738f73f641341cefee3d160861
#
_cell.length_a   1.000
_cell.length_b   1.000
_cell.length_c   1.000
_cell.angle_alpha   90.00
_cell.angle_beta   90.00
_cell.angle_gamma   90.00
#
_symmetry.space_group_name_H-M   'P 1'
#
loop_
_entity.id
_entity.type
_entity.pdbx_description
1 polymer ?
#
loop_
_entity_poly.entity_id
_entity_poly.type
_entity_poly.pdbx_seq_one_letter_code
_entity_poly.pdbx_strand_id
1 'polypeptide(L)'
;ALGLGAYSTAMFHVMTHAFFKALLFLGAGSVIHAMSNEQDMRFMGGLKKYIPITHITFLIGTLAISGFPLLSGMISKDEILVAAYAKNPIYWVMLFVLAAITATYMFRLYYLTFHGEFRGTEDQKHHLHESPANMTLPLIVLALLSVVGGFINLPHFIGHGHYAKLMEW
;
A
#
# COMPACT_ATOMS: atom_id res chain seq x y z
N ALA A 1 -12.24 -8.89 -9.37
CA ALA A 1 -11.58 -9.74 -10.37
C ALA A 1 -12.26 -11.12 -10.45
N LEU A 2 -12.32 -11.92 -9.35
CA LEU A 2 -12.94 -13.26 -9.37
C LEU A 2 -14.37 -13.23 -9.88
N GLY A 3 -15.23 -12.35 -9.38
CA GLY A 3 -16.62 -12.20 -9.84
C GLY A 3 -16.76 -11.74 -11.30
N LEU A 4 -15.69 -11.25 -11.91
CA LEU A 4 -15.62 -10.89 -13.33
C LEU A 4 -15.13 -12.07 -14.21
N GLY A 5 -14.68 -13.18 -13.62
CA GLY A 5 -14.06 -14.31 -14.32
C GLY A 5 -12.58 -14.10 -14.68
N ALA A 6 -11.95 -13.00 -14.21
CA ALA A 6 -10.54 -12.70 -14.45
C ALA A 6 -9.67 -13.34 -13.35
N TYR A 7 -9.45 -14.65 -13.43
CA TYR A 7 -8.80 -15.44 -12.38
C TYR A 7 -7.30 -15.15 -12.26
N SER A 8 -6.56 -15.09 -13.35
CA SER A 8 -5.12 -14.76 -13.35
C SER A 8 -4.86 -13.36 -12.80
N THR A 9 -5.63 -12.37 -13.25
CA THR A 9 -5.58 -11.00 -12.71
C THR A 9 -5.93 -10.96 -11.23
N ALA A 10 -6.89 -11.79 -10.79
CA ALA A 10 -7.24 -11.88 -9.36
C ALA A 10 -6.08 -12.42 -8.53
N MET A 11 -5.42 -13.48 -8.97
CA MET A 11 -4.26 -14.06 -8.26
C MET A 11 -3.08 -13.10 -8.24
N PHE A 12 -2.79 -12.43 -9.34
CA PHE A 12 -1.75 -11.40 -9.37
C PHE A 12 -2.04 -10.24 -8.42
N HIS A 13 -3.29 -9.77 -8.40
CA HIS A 13 -3.69 -8.72 -7.47
C HIS A 13 -3.58 -9.17 -6.00
N VAL A 14 -3.96 -10.40 -5.66
CA VAL A 14 -3.81 -10.95 -4.30
C VAL A 14 -2.34 -10.96 -3.88
N MET A 15 -1.44 -11.36 -4.77
CA MET A 15 0.00 -11.36 -4.49
C MET A 15 0.54 -9.95 -4.22
N THR A 16 0.28 -8.99 -5.12
CA THR A 16 0.73 -7.61 -4.94
C THR A 16 0.07 -6.95 -3.72
N HIS A 17 -1.23 -7.23 -3.51
CA HIS A 17 -1.99 -6.77 -2.36
C HIS A 17 -1.39 -7.28 -1.04
N ALA A 18 -0.91 -8.52 -0.99
CA ALA A 18 -0.26 -9.06 0.20
C ALA A 18 0.97 -8.22 0.59
N PHE A 19 1.80 -7.79 -0.38
CA PHE A 19 3.00 -7.00 -0.10
C PHE A 19 2.66 -5.65 0.52
N PHE A 20 1.88 -4.81 -0.14
CA PHE A 20 1.59 -3.47 0.38
C PHE A 20 0.60 -3.48 1.56
N LYS A 21 -0.27 -4.47 1.65
CA LYS A 21 -1.19 -4.59 2.79
C LYS A 21 -0.44 -4.99 4.06
N ALA A 22 0.43 -6.02 3.99
CA ALA A 22 1.29 -6.39 5.10
C ALA A 22 2.21 -5.23 5.51
N LEU A 23 2.78 -4.50 4.53
CA LEU A 23 3.59 -3.31 4.78
C LEU A 23 2.85 -2.25 5.59
N LEU A 24 1.61 -1.93 5.20
CA LEU A 24 0.81 -0.92 5.89
C LEU A 24 0.39 -1.36 7.30
N PHE A 25 0.03 -2.64 7.49
CA PHE A 25 -0.33 -3.15 8.81
C PHE A 25 0.87 -3.23 9.77
N LEU A 26 2.00 -3.74 9.31
CA LEU A 26 3.22 -3.77 10.11
C LEU A 26 3.75 -2.34 10.37
N GLY A 27 3.62 -1.45 9.38
CA GLY A 27 3.94 -0.03 9.55
C GLY A 27 3.05 0.66 10.57
N ALA A 28 1.75 0.36 10.59
CA ALA A 28 0.84 0.84 11.64
C ALA A 28 1.25 0.31 13.01
N GLY A 29 1.63 -0.98 13.10
CA GLY A 29 2.19 -1.57 14.33
C GLY A 29 3.45 -0.85 14.81
N SER A 30 4.34 -0.48 13.89
CA SER A 30 5.54 0.31 14.21
C SER A 30 5.20 1.71 14.75
N VAL A 31 4.20 2.39 14.17
CA VAL A 31 3.72 3.69 14.67
C VAL A 31 3.12 3.56 16.06
N ILE A 32 2.26 2.57 16.29
CA ILE A 32 1.63 2.28 17.59
C ILE A 32 2.71 1.99 18.66
N HIS A 33 3.73 1.21 18.31
CA HIS A 33 4.87 0.93 19.19
C HIS A 33 5.62 2.21 19.57
N ALA A 34 5.94 3.07 18.60
CA ALA A 34 6.62 4.34 18.83
C ALA A 34 5.79 5.32 19.68
N MET A 35 4.45 5.25 19.58
CA MET A 35 3.50 6.10 20.31
C MET A 35 3.05 5.51 21.65
N SER A 36 3.80 4.57 22.25
CA SER A 36 3.47 3.93 23.54
C SER A 36 2.05 3.33 23.56
N ASN A 37 1.70 2.57 22.52
CA ASN A 37 0.41 1.92 22.29
C ASN A 37 -0.78 2.85 21.98
N GLU A 38 -0.56 4.11 21.63
CA GLU A 38 -1.63 4.98 21.13
C GLU A 38 -2.03 4.55 19.71
N GLN A 39 -3.33 4.38 19.48
CA GLN A 39 -3.91 3.94 18.20
C GLN A 39 -4.72 5.03 17.50
N ASP A 40 -5.10 6.08 18.22
CA ASP A 40 -5.92 7.15 17.66
C ASP A 40 -5.06 8.19 16.94
N MET A 41 -5.22 8.27 15.60
CA MET A 41 -4.49 9.21 14.77
C MET A 41 -4.76 10.69 15.11
N ARG A 42 -5.80 11.01 15.90
CA ARG A 42 -6.07 12.37 16.37
C ARG A 42 -5.02 12.88 17.33
N PHE A 43 -4.37 11.97 18.07
CA PHE A 43 -3.27 12.26 18.99
C PHE A 43 -1.88 12.06 18.36
N MET A 44 -1.81 11.68 17.07
CA MET A 44 -0.57 11.58 16.32
C MET A 44 -0.26 12.88 15.59
N GLY A 45 0.86 12.97 14.90
CA GLY A 45 1.27 14.09 14.05
C GLY A 45 2.76 14.31 14.09
N GLY A 46 3.34 14.80 12.99
CA GLY A 46 4.76 15.16 12.91
C GLY A 46 5.75 14.00 13.08
N LEU A 47 5.29 12.74 13.05
CA LEU A 47 6.11 11.57 13.37
C LEU A 47 7.25 11.29 12.39
N LYS A 48 7.21 11.88 11.18
CA LYS A 48 8.25 11.68 10.16
C LYS A 48 9.68 11.98 10.63
N LYS A 49 9.83 12.85 11.63
CA LYS A 49 11.15 13.23 12.18
C LYS A 49 11.70 12.20 13.16
N TYR A 50 10.82 11.46 13.82
CA TYR A 50 11.16 10.53 14.89
C TYR A 50 11.28 9.09 14.38
N ILE A 51 10.47 8.72 13.38
CA ILE A 51 10.41 7.37 12.80
C ILE A 51 10.57 7.41 11.27
N PRO A 52 11.72 7.83 10.74
CA PRO A 52 11.93 8.07 9.31
C PRO A 52 11.83 6.80 8.45
N ILE A 53 12.30 5.65 8.92
CA ILE A 53 12.22 4.38 8.16
C ILE A 53 10.77 3.95 8.05
N THR A 54 10.04 3.94 9.16
CA THR A 54 8.61 3.63 9.18
C THR A 54 7.82 4.60 8.30
N HIS A 55 8.15 5.89 8.35
CA HIS A 55 7.51 6.91 7.51
C HIS A 55 7.69 6.65 6.01
N ILE A 56 8.92 6.38 5.54
CA ILE A 56 9.20 6.15 4.11
C ILE A 56 8.54 4.86 3.63
N THR A 57 8.65 3.78 4.38
CA THR A 57 8.06 2.49 4.03
C THR A 57 6.53 2.56 4.02
N PHE A 58 5.92 3.28 4.97
CA PHE A 58 4.48 3.53 5.00
C PHE A 58 4.02 4.38 3.81
N LEU A 59 4.80 5.39 3.40
CA LEU A 59 4.53 6.17 2.19
C LEU A 59 4.49 5.29 0.95
N ILE A 60 5.49 4.41 0.78
CA ILE A 60 5.53 3.46 -0.34
C ILE A 60 4.26 2.58 -0.34
N GLY A 61 3.86 2.04 0.80
CA GLY A 61 2.64 1.26 0.94
C GLY A 61 1.38 2.07 0.59
N THR A 62 1.31 3.32 1.05
CA THR A 62 0.19 4.24 0.75
C THR A 62 0.10 4.57 -0.74
N LEU A 63 1.22 4.82 -1.39
CA LEU A 63 1.27 5.04 -2.84
C LEU A 63 0.88 3.77 -3.60
N ALA A 64 1.39 2.61 -3.19
CA ALA A 64 1.07 1.33 -3.83
C ALA A 64 -0.43 0.99 -3.74
N ILE A 65 -1.04 1.09 -2.55
CA ILE A 65 -2.47 0.81 -2.38
C ILE A 65 -3.36 1.86 -3.09
N SER A 66 -2.88 3.09 -3.25
CA SER A 66 -3.60 4.14 -3.99
C SER A 66 -3.54 3.95 -5.51
N GLY A 67 -2.64 3.10 -6.02
CA GLY A 67 -2.46 2.86 -7.45
C GLY A 67 -1.58 3.93 -8.11
N PHE A 68 -0.56 4.41 -7.39
CA PHE A 68 0.39 5.37 -7.96
C PHE A 68 1.22 4.72 -9.09
N PRO A 69 1.49 5.44 -10.19
CA PRO A 69 2.28 4.94 -11.31
C PRO A 69 3.60 4.29 -10.90
N LEU A 70 4.00 3.24 -11.63
CA LEU A 70 5.22 2.44 -11.44
C LEU A 70 5.24 1.53 -10.20
N LEU A 71 4.19 1.53 -9.37
CA LEU A 71 4.08 0.63 -8.22
C LEU A 71 3.20 -0.58 -8.55
N SER A 72 3.42 -1.68 -7.82
CA SER A 72 2.73 -2.96 -8.05
C SER A 72 1.20 -2.86 -7.97
N GLY A 73 0.70 -1.97 -7.11
CA GLY A 73 -0.73 -1.74 -6.95
C GLY A 73 -1.41 -1.11 -8.15
N MET A 74 -0.73 -0.26 -8.92
CA MET A 74 -1.27 0.29 -10.16
C MET A 74 -1.48 -0.82 -11.20
N ILE A 75 -0.43 -1.57 -11.52
CA ILE A 75 -0.46 -2.59 -12.57
C ILE A 75 -1.59 -3.58 -12.32
N SER A 76 -1.70 -4.10 -11.09
CA SER A 76 -2.73 -5.07 -10.76
C SER A 76 -4.15 -4.48 -10.70
N LYS A 77 -4.32 -3.21 -10.31
CA LYS A 77 -5.63 -2.54 -10.33
C LYS A 77 -6.09 -2.21 -11.75
N ASP A 78 -5.18 -1.74 -12.60
CA ASP A 78 -5.52 -1.39 -13.99
C ASP A 78 -6.01 -2.62 -14.76
N GLU A 79 -5.39 -3.79 -14.57
CA GLU A 79 -5.88 -5.04 -15.16
C GLU A 79 -7.31 -5.37 -14.70
N ILE A 80 -7.62 -5.17 -13.41
CA ILE A 80 -8.97 -5.37 -12.89
C ILE A 80 -9.95 -4.37 -13.51
N LEU A 81 -9.56 -3.11 -13.64
CA LEU A 81 -10.40 -2.07 -14.26
C LEU A 81 -10.66 -2.35 -15.72
N VAL A 82 -9.66 -2.80 -16.48
CA VAL A 82 -9.82 -3.21 -17.88
C VAL A 82 -10.79 -4.40 -17.99
N ALA A 83 -10.62 -5.43 -17.17
CA ALA A 83 -11.52 -6.58 -17.15
C ALA A 83 -12.97 -6.19 -16.76
N ALA A 84 -13.12 -5.24 -15.85
CA ALA A 84 -14.42 -4.72 -15.45
C ALA A 84 -15.10 -3.94 -16.59
N TYR A 85 -14.35 -3.08 -17.28
CA TYR A 85 -14.85 -2.31 -18.41
C TYR A 85 -15.31 -3.21 -19.56
N ALA A 86 -14.52 -4.22 -19.91
CA ALA A 86 -14.85 -5.18 -20.94
C ALA A 86 -16.13 -5.96 -20.65
N LYS A 87 -16.47 -6.17 -19.36
CA LYS A 87 -17.69 -6.88 -18.97
C LYS A 87 -18.90 -5.95 -18.86
N ASN A 88 -18.75 -4.81 -18.20
CA ASN A 88 -19.80 -3.77 -18.09
C ASN A 88 -19.18 -2.46 -17.59
N PRO A 89 -19.38 -1.32 -18.29
CA PRO A 89 -18.90 -0.02 -17.86
C PRO A 89 -19.34 0.41 -16.46
N ILE A 90 -20.50 -0.06 -15.97
CA ILE A 90 -20.98 0.25 -14.61
C ILE A 90 -20.03 -0.31 -13.56
N TYR A 91 -19.51 -1.54 -13.75
CA TYR A 91 -18.54 -2.14 -12.85
C TYR A 91 -17.23 -1.36 -12.82
N TRP A 92 -16.80 -0.85 -13.97
CA TRP A 92 -15.63 0.01 -14.06
C TRP A 92 -15.80 1.29 -13.24
N VAL A 93 -16.94 1.99 -13.41
CA VAL A 93 -17.25 3.22 -12.65
C VAL A 93 -17.24 2.94 -11.15
N MET A 94 -17.90 1.87 -10.70
CA MET A 94 -17.94 1.50 -9.28
C MET A 94 -16.54 1.25 -8.71
N LEU A 95 -15.71 0.49 -9.41
CA LEU A 95 -14.34 0.18 -8.98
C LEU A 95 -13.44 1.40 -9.01
N PHE A 96 -13.61 2.31 -9.98
CA PHE A 96 -12.89 3.57 -10.06
C PHE A 96 -13.22 4.48 -8.87
N VAL A 97 -14.49 4.62 -8.53
CA VAL A 97 -14.93 5.38 -7.34
C VAL A 97 -14.35 4.77 -6.05
N LEU A 98 -14.38 3.45 -5.91
CA LEU A 98 -13.77 2.76 -4.76
C LEU A 98 -12.26 3.00 -4.67
N ALA A 99 -11.56 3.03 -5.81
CA ALA A 99 -10.13 3.33 -5.85
C ALA A 99 -9.85 4.78 -5.39
N ALA A 100 -10.66 5.75 -5.82
CA ALA A 100 -10.55 7.15 -5.41
C ALA A 100 -10.81 7.32 -3.89
N ILE A 101 -11.83 6.66 -3.36
CA ILE A 101 -12.10 6.64 -1.91
C ILE A 101 -10.93 6.04 -1.14
N THR A 102 -10.35 4.95 -1.65
CA THR A 102 -9.18 4.30 -1.04
C THR A 102 -7.99 5.25 -0.97
N ALA A 103 -7.67 5.92 -2.06
CA ALA A 103 -6.60 6.91 -2.09
C ALA A 103 -6.86 8.04 -1.07
N THR A 104 -8.07 8.56 -1.03
CA THR A 104 -8.45 9.67 -0.15
C THR A 104 -8.25 9.32 1.33
N TYR A 105 -8.79 8.18 1.81
CA TYR A 105 -8.64 7.84 3.22
C TYR A 105 -7.21 7.44 3.59
N MET A 106 -6.46 6.82 2.69
CA MET A 106 -5.08 6.43 2.95
C MET A 106 -4.14 7.63 3.04
N PHE A 107 -4.28 8.60 2.13
CA PHE A 107 -3.52 9.85 2.24
C PHE A 107 -3.93 10.68 3.45
N ARG A 108 -5.23 10.71 3.81
CA ARG A 108 -5.68 11.35 5.05
C ARG A 108 -5.01 10.73 6.27
N LEU A 109 -5.00 9.41 6.39
CA LEU A 109 -4.31 8.69 7.48
C LEU A 109 -2.83 9.03 7.50
N TYR A 110 -2.16 8.96 6.35
CA TYR A 110 -0.74 9.25 6.21
C TYR A 110 -0.40 10.67 6.68
N TYR A 111 -1.13 11.69 6.19
CA TYR A 111 -0.86 13.08 6.57
C TYR A 111 -1.16 13.35 8.05
N LEU A 112 -2.23 12.81 8.60
CA LEU A 112 -2.55 12.98 10.01
C LEU A 112 -1.54 12.34 10.95
N THR A 113 -0.90 11.24 10.54
CA THR A 113 0.07 10.51 11.34
C THR A 113 1.48 11.12 11.24
N PHE A 114 1.95 11.38 10.03
CA PHE A 114 3.36 11.71 9.80
C PHE A 114 3.63 13.21 9.64
N HIS A 115 2.63 14.01 9.31
CA HIS A 115 2.78 15.44 9.05
C HIS A 115 2.05 16.30 10.11
N GLY A 116 2.28 17.62 10.03
CA GLY A 116 1.75 18.58 10.99
C GLY A 116 2.54 18.64 12.29
N GLU A 117 1.90 19.15 13.33
CA GLU A 117 2.44 19.23 14.67
C GLU A 117 2.15 17.97 15.46
N PHE A 118 3.02 17.65 16.41
CA PHE A 118 2.80 16.54 17.33
C PHE A 118 1.63 16.88 18.28
N ARG A 119 0.67 15.97 18.40
CA ARG A 119 -0.56 16.16 19.17
C ARG A 119 -0.68 15.20 20.37
N GLY A 120 0.35 14.40 20.62
CA GLY A 120 0.43 13.52 21.78
C GLY A 120 0.88 14.24 23.05
N THR A 121 1.07 13.48 24.11
CA THR A 121 1.58 13.99 25.40
C THR A 121 3.08 14.21 25.33
N GLU A 122 3.62 15.09 26.23
CA GLU A 122 5.08 15.29 26.31
C GLU A 122 5.80 14.00 26.72
N ASP A 123 5.20 13.15 27.56
CA ASP A 123 5.77 11.84 27.92
C ASP A 123 5.92 10.92 26.69
N GLN A 124 4.91 10.87 25.83
CA GLN A 124 4.99 10.13 24.57
C GLN A 124 6.09 10.67 23.67
N LYS A 125 6.23 12.00 23.58
CA LYS A 125 7.24 12.66 22.75
C LYS A 125 8.67 12.32 23.18
N HIS A 126 8.93 12.20 24.47
CA HIS A 126 10.23 11.80 25.01
C HIS A 126 10.59 10.35 24.72
N HIS A 127 9.59 9.48 24.54
CA HIS A 127 9.78 8.07 24.23
C HIS A 127 9.74 7.76 22.72
N LEU A 128 9.49 8.79 21.87
CA LEU A 128 9.46 8.59 20.41
C LEU A 128 10.85 8.20 19.87
N HIS A 129 10.95 7.00 19.36
CA HIS A 129 12.13 6.49 18.68
C HIS A 129 11.73 5.52 17.56
N GLU A 130 12.62 5.33 16.60
CA GLU A 130 12.37 4.35 15.53
C GLU A 130 12.27 2.94 16.11
N SER A 131 11.43 2.13 15.51
CA SER A 131 11.27 0.73 15.90
C SER A 131 12.58 -0.06 15.68
N PRO A 132 12.83 -1.10 16.47
CA PRO A 132 14.05 -1.91 16.38
C PRO A 132 14.17 -2.61 15.02
N ALA A 133 15.39 -3.04 14.66
CA ALA A 133 15.70 -3.61 13.36
C ALA A 133 14.86 -4.84 12.97
N ASN A 134 14.44 -5.63 13.95
CA ASN A 134 13.54 -6.77 13.72
C ASN A 134 12.14 -6.37 13.24
N MET A 135 11.70 -5.13 13.46
CA MET A 135 10.46 -4.58 12.92
C MET A 135 10.70 -3.81 11.62
N THR A 136 11.77 -3.00 11.54
CA THR A 136 12.03 -2.16 10.37
C THR A 136 12.54 -2.96 9.16
N LEU A 137 13.27 -4.06 9.37
CA LEU A 137 13.76 -4.90 8.27
C LEU A 137 12.61 -5.51 7.43
N PRO A 138 11.58 -6.14 8.02
CA PRO A 138 10.40 -6.59 7.28
C PRO A 138 9.70 -5.45 6.52
N LEU A 139 9.62 -4.24 7.09
CA LEU A 139 9.04 -3.08 6.41
C LEU A 139 9.82 -2.72 5.14
N ILE A 140 11.15 -2.71 5.20
CA ILE A 140 12.01 -2.42 4.06
C ILE A 140 11.84 -3.47 2.96
N VAL A 141 11.85 -4.76 3.33
CA VAL A 141 11.66 -5.87 2.37
C VAL A 141 10.30 -5.78 1.69
N LEU A 142 9.23 -5.56 2.45
CA LEU A 142 7.88 -5.43 1.90
C LEU A 142 7.73 -4.16 1.05
N ALA A 143 8.39 -3.07 1.40
CA ALA A 143 8.43 -1.86 0.58
C ALA A 143 9.09 -2.12 -0.77
N LEU A 144 10.24 -2.79 -0.80
CA LEU A 144 10.91 -3.21 -2.04
C LEU A 144 10.01 -4.10 -2.89
N LEU A 145 9.36 -5.11 -2.29
CA LEU A 145 8.42 -5.98 -3.00
C LEU A 145 7.19 -5.22 -3.51
N SER A 146 6.72 -4.19 -2.81
CA SER A 146 5.62 -3.32 -3.25
C SER A 146 6.01 -2.45 -4.44
N VAL A 147 7.29 -2.13 -4.61
CA VAL A 147 7.81 -1.43 -5.79
C VAL A 147 8.04 -2.41 -6.94
N VAL A 148 8.81 -3.48 -6.69
CA VAL A 148 9.30 -4.38 -7.75
C VAL A 148 8.25 -5.41 -8.16
N GLY A 149 7.36 -5.84 -7.25
CA GLY A 149 6.41 -6.92 -7.47
C GLY A 149 5.43 -6.70 -8.63
N GLY A 150 5.20 -5.45 -9.03
CA GLY A 150 4.41 -5.12 -10.22
C GLY A 150 5.08 -5.46 -11.54
N PHE A 151 6.41 -5.41 -11.57
CA PHE A 151 7.18 -5.68 -12.80
C PHE A 151 7.21 -7.16 -13.19
N ILE A 152 6.75 -8.05 -12.31
CA ILE A 152 6.63 -9.48 -12.60
C ILE A 152 5.57 -9.73 -13.69
N ASN A 153 4.54 -8.89 -13.78
CA ASN A 153 3.47 -8.99 -14.76
C ASN A 153 3.37 -7.72 -15.63
N LEU A 154 4.48 -7.32 -16.26
CA LEU A 154 4.48 -6.20 -17.20
C LEU A 154 3.61 -6.51 -18.42
N PRO A 155 2.75 -5.57 -18.87
CA PRO A 155 1.98 -5.72 -20.10
C PRO A 155 2.86 -6.02 -21.30
N HIS A 156 2.35 -6.83 -22.24
CA HIS A 156 3.05 -7.34 -23.43
C HIS A 156 3.74 -6.26 -24.31
N PHE A 157 3.39 -4.98 -24.16
CA PHE A 157 3.96 -3.91 -24.99
C PHE A 157 5.31 -3.38 -24.47
N ILE A 158 5.70 -3.70 -23.21
CA ILE A 158 6.96 -3.26 -22.61
C ILE A 158 7.97 -4.42 -22.50
N GLY A 159 7.52 -5.67 -22.53
CA GLY A 159 8.40 -6.83 -22.43
C GLY A 159 7.70 -8.11 -22.87
N HIS A 160 8.47 -9.06 -23.42
CA HIS A 160 7.94 -10.37 -23.76
C HIS A 160 7.58 -11.13 -22.48
N GLY A 161 6.31 -11.00 -22.04
CA GLY A 161 5.79 -11.60 -20.81
C GLY A 161 5.87 -13.13 -20.85
N HIS A 162 6.93 -13.69 -20.31
CA HIS A 162 7.06 -15.14 -20.10
C HIS A 162 6.03 -15.68 -19.10
N TYR A 163 5.42 -14.81 -18.29
CA TYR A 163 4.51 -15.21 -17.20
C TYR A 163 3.04 -15.30 -17.60
N ALA A 164 2.62 -14.67 -18.70
CA ALA A 164 1.27 -14.88 -19.24
C ALA A 164 0.99 -16.35 -19.59
N LYS A 165 2.02 -17.10 -20.04
CA LYS A 165 1.92 -18.54 -20.32
C LYS A 165 1.85 -19.44 -19.09
N LEU A 166 2.27 -18.98 -17.92
CA LEU A 166 2.22 -19.76 -16.66
C LEU A 166 0.86 -19.69 -15.96
N MET A 167 -0.01 -18.79 -16.39
CA MET A 167 -1.34 -18.55 -15.80
C MET A 167 -2.50 -18.85 -16.75
N GLU A 168 -2.24 -19.43 -17.92
CA GLU A 168 -3.26 -20.01 -18.80
C GLU A 168 -3.61 -21.42 -18.31
N TRP A 169 -4.45 -21.48 -17.27
CA TRP A 169 -5.14 -22.70 -16.80
C TRP A 169 -6.63 -22.49 -16.83
#